data_79e75800cfe2f3c56f0943dc04247e17
#
_entry.id   79e75800cfe2f3c56f0943dc04247e17
#
_cell.length_a   1.000
_cell.length_b   1.000
_cell.length_c   1.000
_cell.angle_alpha   90.00
_cell.angle_beta   90.00
_cell.angle_gamma   90.00
#
_symmetry.space_group_name_H-M   'P 1'
#
loop_
_entity.id
_entity.type
_entity.pdbx_description
1 polymer ?
#
loop_
_entity_poly.entity_id
_entity_poly.type
_entity_poly.pdbx_seq_one_letter_code
_entity_poly.pdbx_strand_id
1 'polypeptide(L)'
;MKKKRILAMILAVASCLSLAVSASAANTVNRKATDFRDFDKSAWYAEAVSAAVDNGLLYGKSSTIIDPNGAMTRAEMAAIINRSFGCYAKADISKYKDVSKDKWYFEDVAMAVQMGTYNGRSNTAMAPDAPITRQEAMTVVARALELDYDTYAKTDLSAFSDRGKISDWALPYVRAMVGADYIHGRGKVLAPLDNITRAEFAQIFYNIIGTYIVSKGTYDRDIKGSVLIRTDDVTLQNMTVDGDLIIGCGAADGKITLDNVTVKGRLLVWGGGTKAVYCNNGTNMPAVVVARVDDAVKVIYDRDSTLAVIDTIKVRITERAKQHKETEVIFYDVSGLREAQKQLNAIVADNQIALTAPAHLYALVGESNVKAEFINNSKNDTYKVEIRRNKDNALIADAFELAAGKSISTLTLLEAPEFGNADCTVTITAYRDGKQIGSVQTELTLHTAYLWPKEVQ
;
A
#
# COMPACT_ATOMS: atom_id res chain seq x y z
N MET A 1 -37.58 35.76 -37.51
CA MET A 1 -38.18 35.29 -36.24
C MET A 1 -37.87 33.85 -35.91
N LYS A 2 -37.67 32.92 -36.84
CA LYS A 2 -37.39 31.49 -36.53
C LYS A 2 -35.99 31.22 -35.92
N LYS A 3 -34.92 31.97 -36.30
CA LYS A 3 -33.56 31.79 -35.74
C LYS A 3 -33.41 32.23 -34.30
N LYS A 4 -34.17 33.18 -33.80
CA LYS A 4 -34.11 33.60 -32.36
C LYS A 4 -34.80 32.61 -31.43
N ARG A 5 -35.78 31.83 -31.91
CA ARG A 5 -36.45 30.80 -31.11
C ARG A 5 -35.61 29.52 -30.94
N ILE A 6 -34.80 29.20 -31.95
CA ILE A 6 -33.89 28.04 -31.86
C ILE A 6 -32.72 28.33 -30.93
N LEU A 7 -32.21 29.57 -30.90
CA LEU A 7 -31.14 29.96 -29.99
C LEU A 7 -31.61 29.97 -28.50
N ALA A 8 -32.86 30.37 -28.28
CA ALA A 8 -33.46 30.34 -26.93
C ALA A 8 -33.75 28.91 -26.44
N MET A 9 -34.05 27.96 -27.33
CA MET A 9 -34.20 26.54 -26.97
C MET A 9 -32.88 25.86 -26.67
N ILE A 10 -31.79 26.21 -27.36
CA ILE A 10 -30.47 25.65 -27.11
C ILE A 10 -29.91 26.19 -25.79
N LEU A 11 -30.16 27.45 -25.43
CA LEU A 11 -29.77 27.98 -24.12
C LEU A 11 -30.62 27.40 -22.97
N ALA A 12 -31.89 27.09 -23.20
CA ALA A 12 -32.74 26.46 -22.18
C ALA A 12 -32.37 25.01 -21.90
N VAL A 13 -31.90 24.25 -22.93
CA VAL A 13 -31.37 22.87 -22.77
C VAL A 13 -30.01 22.87 -22.11
N ALA A 14 -29.13 23.84 -22.40
CA ALA A 14 -27.82 23.97 -21.75
C ALA A 14 -27.95 24.39 -20.26
N SER A 15 -28.97 25.14 -19.88
CA SER A 15 -29.21 25.51 -18.48
C SER A 15 -29.90 24.42 -17.65
N CYS A 16 -30.60 23.46 -18.30
CA CYS A 16 -31.18 22.32 -17.62
C CYS A 16 -30.21 21.16 -17.41
N LEU A 17 -29.10 21.07 -18.21
CA LEU A 17 -28.05 20.09 -17.99
C LEU A 17 -27.06 20.49 -16.86
N SER A 18 -27.08 21.74 -16.42
CA SER A 18 -26.19 22.21 -15.32
C SER A 18 -26.82 22.09 -13.93
N LEU A 19 -28.08 21.64 -13.80
CA LEU A 19 -28.78 21.48 -12.51
C LEU A 19 -28.89 20.04 -12.02
N ALA A 20 -28.34 19.07 -12.75
CA ALA A 20 -28.23 17.67 -12.31
C ALA A 20 -26.82 17.30 -11.80
N VAL A 21 -25.98 18.30 -11.43
CA VAL A 21 -24.82 18.05 -10.59
C VAL A 21 -25.33 17.87 -9.17
N SER A 22 -25.64 16.62 -8.91
CA SER A 22 -25.87 15.94 -7.66
C SER A 22 -25.64 16.78 -6.39
N ALA A 23 -26.61 16.78 -5.51
CA ALA A 23 -26.52 17.22 -4.10
C ALA A 23 -25.33 16.60 -3.33
N SER A 24 -24.61 15.63 -3.92
CA SER A 24 -23.38 15.02 -3.44
C SER A 24 -22.15 15.93 -3.64
N ALA A 25 -22.06 16.73 -4.71
CA ALA A 25 -20.90 17.60 -4.95
C ALA A 25 -20.91 18.87 -4.09
N ALA A 26 -22.04 19.28 -3.53
CA ALA A 26 -22.13 20.42 -2.63
C ALA A 26 -21.57 20.17 -1.23
N ASN A 27 -21.23 18.90 -0.89
CA ASN A 27 -20.69 18.50 0.41
C ASN A 27 -19.15 18.39 0.47
N THR A 28 -18.42 18.66 -0.62
CA THR A 28 -16.97 18.50 -0.69
C THR A 28 -16.16 19.77 -0.37
N VAL A 29 -16.81 20.86 0.00
CA VAL A 29 -16.11 22.10 0.39
C VAL A 29 -15.76 22.02 1.88
N ASN A 30 -14.48 22.04 2.23
CA ASN A 30 -13.80 22.28 3.51
C ASN A 30 -14.72 22.70 4.67
N ARG A 31 -15.65 21.82 5.07
CA ARG A 31 -16.55 22.07 6.20
C ARG A 31 -15.91 21.60 7.48
N LYS A 32 -16.13 22.37 8.53
CA LYS A 32 -15.79 21.98 9.90
C LYS A 32 -17.02 21.43 10.59
N ALA A 33 -16.84 20.60 11.61
CA ALA A 33 -17.96 20.11 12.43
C ALA A 33 -18.77 21.28 13.03
N THR A 34 -18.11 22.40 13.31
CA THR A 34 -18.71 23.62 13.84
C THR A 34 -19.66 24.35 12.88
N ASP A 35 -19.68 23.97 11.60
CA ASP A 35 -20.59 24.56 10.61
C ASP A 35 -21.99 23.92 10.67
N PHE A 36 -22.14 22.85 11.45
CA PHE A 36 -23.40 22.15 11.67
C PHE A 36 -24.05 22.65 12.97
N ARG A 37 -25.33 23.03 12.89
CA ARG A 37 -26.05 23.66 14.00
C ARG A 37 -26.32 22.72 15.17
N ASP A 38 -26.31 21.42 14.96
CA ASP A 38 -26.54 20.36 15.94
C ASP A 38 -25.24 19.75 16.47
N PHE A 39 -24.09 20.35 16.14
CA PHE A 39 -22.79 19.94 16.69
C PHE A 39 -22.53 20.63 18.04
N ASP A 40 -22.41 19.83 19.10
CA ASP A 40 -22.06 20.30 20.43
C ASP A 40 -20.55 20.11 20.70
N LYS A 41 -19.82 21.24 20.84
CA LYS A 41 -18.37 21.25 21.09
C LYS A 41 -17.99 20.69 22.48
N SER A 42 -18.95 20.62 23.41
CA SER A 42 -18.73 20.10 24.77
C SER A 42 -19.08 18.62 24.90
N ALA A 43 -19.67 18.03 23.86
CA ALA A 43 -20.08 16.63 23.88
C ALA A 43 -18.86 15.69 23.86
N TRP A 44 -19.02 14.49 24.42
CA TRP A 44 -17.99 13.44 24.46
C TRP A 44 -17.44 13.06 23.09
N TYR A 45 -18.21 13.27 22.03
CA TYR A 45 -17.86 12.92 20.65
C TYR A 45 -17.21 14.08 19.87
N ALA A 46 -17.06 15.25 20.48
CA ALA A 46 -16.71 16.46 19.74
C ALA A 46 -15.39 16.34 18.95
N GLU A 47 -14.34 15.80 19.57
CA GLU A 47 -13.05 15.59 18.93
C GLU A 47 -13.14 14.56 17.77
N ALA A 48 -13.80 13.43 18.04
CA ALA A 48 -13.93 12.35 17.04
C ALA A 48 -14.77 12.76 15.84
N VAL A 49 -15.89 13.45 16.06
CA VAL A 49 -16.73 13.96 14.96
C VAL A 49 -16.00 15.05 14.19
N SER A 50 -15.28 15.97 14.87
CA SER A 50 -14.46 16.97 14.18
C SER A 50 -13.39 16.31 13.32
N ALA A 51 -12.62 15.36 13.85
CA ALA A 51 -11.62 14.64 13.09
C ALA A 51 -12.22 13.90 11.88
N ALA A 52 -13.38 13.26 12.04
CA ALA A 52 -14.05 12.56 10.95
C ALA A 52 -14.54 13.52 9.83
N VAL A 53 -15.01 14.72 10.19
CA VAL A 53 -15.41 15.76 9.23
C VAL A 53 -14.19 16.36 8.54
N ASP A 54 -13.15 16.73 9.29
CA ASP A 54 -11.94 17.37 8.76
C ASP A 54 -11.18 16.45 7.79
N ASN A 55 -11.22 15.13 8.04
CA ASN A 55 -10.63 14.13 7.15
C ASN A 55 -11.58 13.67 6.02
N GLY A 56 -12.75 14.28 5.87
CA GLY A 56 -13.72 13.97 4.82
C GLY A 56 -14.35 12.59 4.93
N LEU A 57 -14.39 12.00 6.13
CA LEU A 57 -15.00 10.69 6.37
C LEU A 57 -16.50 10.82 6.62
N LEU A 58 -16.88 11.75 7.48
CA LEU A 58 -18.26 11.97 7.90
C LEU A 58 -18.82 13.23 7.26
N TYR A 59 -19.88 13.08 6.47
CA TYR A 59 -20.63 14.19 5.87
C TYR A 59 -21.94 14.43 6.62
N GLY A 60 -22.44 15.66 6.52
CA GLY A 60 -23.75 16.00 7.09
C GLY A 60 -24.91 15.22 6.45
N LYS A 61 -25.99 15.05 7.21
CA LYS A 61 -27.28 14.58 6.67
C LYS A 61 -27.93 15.64 5.78
N SER A 62 -27.56 16.90 6.02
CA SER A 62 -27.89 18.05 5.18
C SER A 62 -26.77 19.10 5.24
N SER A 63 -26.97 20.22 4.59
CA SER A 63 -26.03 21.35 4.66
C SER A 63 -25.87 21.95 6.07
N THR A 64 -26.73 21.65 7.03
CA THR A 64 -26.71 22.25 8.38
C THR A 64 -26.83 21.23 9.52
N ILE A 65 -26.98 19.95 9.22
CA ILE A 65 -27.19 18.88 10.21
C ILE A 65 -26.14 17.79 10.03
N ILE A 66 -25.37 17.47 11.09
CA ILE A 66 -24.44 16.34 11.14
C ILE A 66 -25.08 15.09 11.74
N ASP A 67 -26.08 15.26 12.61
CA ASP A 67 -26.86 14.22 13.28
C ASP A 67 -25.98 13.21 14.06
N PRO A 68 -25.19 13.65 15.04
CA PRO A 68 -24.22 12.80 15.72
C PRO A 68 -24.85 11.64 16.48
N ASN A 69 -26.06 11.85 17.03
CA ASN A 69 -26.80 10.84 17.78
C ASN A 69 -27.75 9.99 16.93
N GLY A 70 -27.87 10.29 15.65
CA GLY A 70 -28.69 9.52 14.72
C GLY A 70 -28.09 8.15 14.45
N ALA A 71 -28.98 7.15 14.26
CA ALA A 71 -28.54 5.81 13.85
C ALA A 71 -27.91 5.86 12.46
N MET A 72 -26.78 5.16 12.32
CA MET A 72 -26.09 5.00 11.05
C MET A 72 -26.74 3.91 10.23
N THR A 73 -26.93 4.13 8.92
CA THR A 73 -27.35 3.08 8.00
C THR A 73 -26.18 2.24 7.53
N ARG A 74 -26.47 1.04 7.01
CA ARG A 74 -25.45 0.16 6.43
C ARG A 74 -24.77 0.81 5.23
N ALA A 75 -25.50 1.56 4.39
CA ALA A 75 -24.96 2.32 3.27
C ALA A 75 -24.02 3.45 3.72
N GLU A 76 -24.41 4.20 4.75
CA GLU A 76 -23.56 5.27 5.29
C GLU A 76 -22.25 4.72 5.83
N MET A 77 -22.28 3.59 6.49
CA MET A 77 -21.06 2.95 6.98
C MET A 77 -20.16 2.48 5.82
N ALA A 78 -20.73 1.85 4.78
CA ALA A 78 -19.96 1.49 3.58
C ALA A 78 -19.23 2.70 3.00
N ALA A 79 -19.94 3.83 2.83
CA ALA A 79 -19.38 5.06 2.32
C ALA A 79 -18.23 5.62 3.19
N ILE A 80 -18.35 5.56 4.51
CA ILE A 80 -17.30 6.05 5.41
C ILE A 80 -16.07 5.16 5.33
N ILE A 81 -16.22 3.83 5.33
CA ILE A 81 -15.09 2.90 5.17
C ILE A 81 -14.36 3.17 3.84
N ASN A 82 -15.10 3.28 2.73
CA ASN A 82 -14.50 3.54 1.43
C ASN A 82 -13.72 4.86 1.40
N ARG A 83 -14.28 5.93 1.98
CA ARG A 83 -13.58 7.22 2.09
C ARG A 83 -12.37 7.14 2.98
N SER A 84 -12.44 6.37 4.09
CA SER A 84 -11.33 6.20 5.00
C SER A 84 -10.13 5.56 4.31
N PHE A 85 -10.35 4.52 3.50
CA PHE A 85 -9.29 3.80 2.80
C PHE A 85 -9.02 4.31 1.37
N GLY A 86 -9.82 5.25 0.87
CA GLY A 86 -9.72 5.75 -0.50
C GLY A 86 -10.11 4.70 -1.55
N CYS A 87 -11.08 3.83 -1.25
CA CYS A 87 -11.48 2.73 -2.14
C CYS A 87 -12.10 3.24 -3.43
N TYR A 88 -11.85 2.54 -4.54
CA TYR A 88 -12.35 2.88 -5.89
C TYR A 88 -12.77 1.65 -6.71
N ALA A 89 -12.17 0.48 -6.46
CA ALA A 89 -12.50 -0.75 -7.16
C ALA A 89 -13.88 -1.28 -6.72
N LYS A 90 -14.65 -1.82 -7.66
CA LYS A 90 -16.06 -2.18 -7.48
C LYS A 90 -16.30 -3.63 -7.85
N ALA A 91 -17.04 -4.35 -7.01
CA ALA A 91 -17.56 -5.68 -7.33
C ALA A 91 -18.85 -5.59 -8.14
N ASP A 92 -19.17 -6.68 -8.87
CA ASP A 92 -20.52 -6.88 -9.37
C ASP A 92 -21.45 -7.22 -8.20
N ILE A 93 -22.41 -6.34 -7.96
CA ILE A 93 -23.43 -6.47 -6.91
C ILE A 93 -24.83 -6.75 -7.45
N SER A 94 -24.96 -7.16 -8.72
CA SER A 94 -26.24 -7.42 -9.40
C SER A 94 -27.11 -8.49 -8.72
N LYS A 95 -26.50 -9.33 -7.91
CA LYS A 95 -27.20 -10.31 -7.08
C LYS A 95 -28.06 -9.69 -5.97
N TYR A 96 -27.70 -8.49 -5.48
CA TYR A 96 -28.43 -7.79 -4.42
C TYR A 96 -29.56 -6.96 -5.01
N LYS A 97 -30.78 -7.48 -4.94
CA LYS A 97 -31.96 -6.91 -5.62
C LYS A 97 -32.49 -5.63 -4.97
N ASP A 98 -32.10 -5.37 -3.74
CA ASP A 98 -32.45 -4.19 -2.95
C ASP A 98 -31.44 -3.04 -3.07
N VAL A 99 -30.42 -3.15 -3.95
CA VAL A 99 -29.45 -2.09 -4.24
C VAL A 99 -29.67 -1.57 -5.66
N SER A 100 -30.44 -0.49 -5.79
CA SER A 100 -30.77 0.13 -7.08
C SER A 100 -29.65 1.03 -7.55
N LYS A 101 -29.38 1.03 -8.89
CA LYS A 101 -28.29 1.80 -9.53
C LYS A 101 -28.45 3.31 -9.44
N ASP A 102 -29.68 3.80 -9.24
CA ASP A 102 -30.01 5.22 -9.09
C ASP A 102 -29.76 5.75 -7.67
N LYS A 103 -29.46 4.88 -6.71
CA LYS A 103 -29.23 5.27 -5.32
C LYS A 103 -27.81 5.79 -5.12
N TRP A 104 -27.68 6.82 -4.30
CA TRP A 104 -26.41 7.46 -3.98
C TRP A 104 -25.36 6.50 -3.44
N TYR A 105 -25.78 5.42 -2.79
CA TYR A 105 -24.90 4.44 -2.14
C TYR A 105 -24.53 3.26 -3.05
N PHE A 106 -25.01 3.19 -4.29
CA PHE A 106 -24.76 2.04 -5.17
C PHE A 106 -23.27 1.74 -5.32
N GLU A 107 -22.49 2.77 -5.63
CA GLU A 107 -21.05 2.67 -5.81
C GLU A 107 -20.33 2.31 -4.50
N ASP A 108 -20.76 2.92 -3.38
CA ASP A 108 -20.18 2.64 -2.06
C ASP A 108 -20.43 1.19 -1.62
N VAL A 109 -21.60 0.63 -1.87
CA VAL A 109 -21.90 -0.77 -1.60
C VAL A 109 -21.04 -1.68 -2.47
N ALA A 110 -20.87 -1.36 -3.77
CA ALA A 110 -20.02 -2.14 -4.67
C ALA A 110 -18.54 -2.14 -4.24
N MET A 111 -18.02 -0.98 -3.83
CA MET A 111 -16.65 -0.86 -3.29
C MET A 111 -16.48 -1.63 -1.99
N ALA A 112 -17.41 -1.53 -1.04
CA ALA A 112 -17.34 -2.24 0.23
C ALA A 112 -17.42 -3.78 0.06
N VAL A 113 -18.17 -4.26 -0.93
CA VAL A 113 -18.21 -5.68 -1.32
C VAL A 113 -16.89 -6.09 -1.96
N GLN A 114 -16.30 -5.28 -2.84
CA GLN A 114 -14.99 -5.54 -3.45
C GLN A 114 -13.91 -5.64 -2.39
N MET A 115 -13.85 -4.69 -1.46
CA MET A 115 -12.92 -4.71 -0.34
C MET A 115 -13.16 -5.89 0.62
N GLY A 116 -14.36 -6.51 0.58
CA GLY A 116 -14.75 -7.64 1.44
C GLY A 116 -15.08 -7.27 2.87
N THR A 117 -15.23 -6.00 3.15
CA THR A 117 -15.68 -5.52 4.46
C THR A 117 -17.17 -5.78 4.66
N TYR A 118 -17.93 -5.80 3.55
CA TYR A 118 -19.36 -5.95 3.56
C TYR A 118 -19.85 -7.26 2.93
N ASN A 119 -20.75 -7.92 3.66
CA ASN A 119 -21.57 -9.00 3.12
C ASN A 119 -23.04 -8.61 3.20
N GLY A 120 -23.88 -9.16 2.32
CA GLY A 120 -25.32 -9.03 2.42
C GLY A 120 -25.88 -9.65 3.70
N ARG A 121 -27.07 -9.23 4.10
CA ARG A 121 -27.85 -9.92 5.15
C ARG A 121 -28.37 -11.28 4.67
N SER A 122 -28.45 -11.45 3.34
CA SER A 122 -28.70 -12.73 2.68
C SER A 122 -27.94 -12.76 1.35
N ASN A 123 -28.07 -13.87 0.62
CA ASN A 123 -27.43 -14.01 -0.70
C ASN A 123 -27.93 -12.97 -1.72
N THR A 124 -29.12 -12.38 -1.53
CA THR A 124 -29.78 -11.49 -2.48
C THR A 124 -30.17 -10.12 -1.90
N ALA A 125 -29.92 -9.90 -0.61
CA ALA A 125 -30.27 -8.65 0.07
C ALA A 125 -29.10 -8.08 0.84
N MET A 126 -28.82 -6.80 0.59
CA MET A 126 -27.80 -6.00 1.27
C MET A 126 -28.38 -5.19 2.44
N ALA A 127 -29.63 -4.80 2.36
CA ALA A 127 -30.35 -3.93 3.29
C ALA A 127 -29.64 -2.57 3.51
N PRO A 128 -29.32 -1.79 2.46
CA PRO A 128 -28.49 -0.60 2.57
C PRO A 128 -29.09 0.52 3.44
N ASP A 129 -30.41 0.69 3.39
CA ASP A 129 -31.11 1.73 4.17
C ASP A 129 -31.43 1.31 5.62
N ALA A 130 -31.19 0.04 5.97
CA ALA A 130 -31.42 -0.44 7.33
C ALA A 130 -30.34 0.12 8.29
N PRO A 131 -30.72 0.44 9.55
CA PRO A 131 -29.74 0.74 10.58
C PRO A 131 -28.76 -0.42 10.77
N ILE A 132 -27.50 -0.09 11.05
CA ILE A 132 -26.46 -1.08 11.33
C ILE A 132 -26.29 -1.24 12.84
N THR A 133 -26.21 -2.49 13.30
CA THR A 133 -25.99 -2.77 14.72
C THR A 133 -24.50 -2.59 15.10
N ARG A 134 -24.23 -2.40 16.38
CA ARG A 134 -22.85 -2.23 16.89
C ARG A 134 -21.98 -3.45 16.59
N GLN A 135 -22.50 -4.69 16.73
CA GLN A 135 -21.71 -5.89 16.36
C GLN A 135 -21.45 -6.01 14.85
N GLU A 136 -22.41 -5.56 13.99
CA GLU A 136 -22.17 -5.47 12.54
C GLU A 136 -21.09 -4.43 12.23
N ALA A 137 -21.14 -3.27 12.89
CA ALA A 137 -20.13 -2.22 12.74
C ALA A 137 -18.73 -2.69 13.15
N MET A 138 -18.60 -3.34 14.32
CA MET A 138 -17.34 -3.94 14.77
C MET A 138 -16.80 -4.95 13.76
N THR A 139 -17.68 -5.78 13.19
CA THR A 139 -17.31 -6.77 12.16
C THR A 139 -16.74 -6.10 10.91
N VAL A 140 -17.40 -5.05 10.42
CA VAL A 140 -16.95 -4.32 9.22
C VAL A 140 -15.59 -3.69 9.44
N VAL A 141 -15.39 -3.02 10.59
CA VAL A 141 -14.10 -2.39 10.94
C VAL A 141 -13.00 -3.43 11.12
N ALA A 142 -13.27 -4.53 11.83
CA ALA A 142 -12.30 -5.61 12.03
C ALA A 142 -11.83 -6.22 10.71
N ARG A 143 -12.74 -6.37 9.74
CA ARG A 143 -12.40 -6.83 8.36
C ARG A 143 -11.59 -5.79 7.59
N ALA A 144 -11.93 -4.52 7.69
CA ALA A 144 -11.17 -3.45 7.02
C ALA A 144 -9.73 -3.36 7.55
N LEU A 145 -9.55 -3.64 8.84
CA LEU A 145 -8.23 -3.67 9.49
C LEU A 145 -7.53 -5.02 9.37
N GLU A 146 -8.14 -6.02 8.73
CA GLU A 146 -7.56 -7.37 8.61
C GLU A 146 -7.03 -7.88 9.96
N LEU A 147 -7.83 -7.74 11.03
CA LEU A 147 -7.43 -8.20 12.36
C LEU A 147 -7.22 -9.71 12.36
N ASP A 148 -6.21 -10.15 13.08
CA ASP A 148 -5.93 -11.58 13.29
C ASP A 148 -6.82 -12.12 14.41
N TYR A 149 -7.89 -12.80 14.06
CA TYR A 149 -8.88 -13.31 15.01
C TYR A 149 -8.33 -14.40 15.91
N ASP A 150 -7.33 -15.14 15.47
CA ASP A 150 -6.69 -16.21 16.28
C ASP A 150 -5.88 -15.61 17.42
N THR A 151 -5.19 -14.51 17.16
CA THR A 151 -4.49 -13.74 18.21
C THR A 151 -5.44 -13.29 19.31
N TYR A 152 -6.66 -12.90 18.96
CA TYR A 152 -7.66 -12.38 19.89
C TYR A 152 -8.73 -13.41 20.34
N ALA A 153 -8.59 -14.68 19.95
CA ALA A 153 -9.60 -15.71 20.23
C ALA A 153 -9.91 -15.88 21.72
N LYS A 154 -8.95 -15.59 22.61
CA LYS A 154 -9.06 -15.71 24.06
C LYS A 154 -9.31 -14.36 24.76
N THR A 155 -9.61 -13.27 24.04
CA THR A 155 -9.94 -11.98 24.67
C THR A 155 -11.09 -12.15 25.63
N ASP A 156 -10.85 -11.72 26.88
CA ASP A 156 -11.87 -11.79 27.94
C ASP A 156 -12.92 -10.69 27.76
N LEU A 157 -14.17 -11.09 27.65
CA LEU A 157 -15.32 -10.20 27.56
C LEU A 157 -16.14 -10.19 28.89
N SER A 158 -15.62 -10.72 29.98
CA SER A 158 -16.34 -10.84 31.24
C SER A 158 -16.73 -9.50 31.87
N ALA A 159 -15.98 -8.44 31.55
CA ALA A 159 -16.29 -7.07 31.96
C ALA A 159 -17.64 -6.57 31.40
N PHE A 160 -18.17 -7.20 30.35
CA PHE A 160 -19.42 -6.80 29.70
C PHE A 160 -20.57 -7.74 30.07
N SER A 161 -21.57 -7.22 30.78
CA SER A 161 -22.70 -8.00 31.29
C SER A 161 -23.61 -8.58 30.22
N ASP A 162 -23.59 -7.99 29.04
CA ASP A 162 -24.41 -8.38 27.86
C ASP A 162 -23.64 -9.20 26.80
N ARG A 163 -22.42 -9.70 27.13
CA ARG A 163 -21.60 -10.51 26.21
C ARG A 163 -22.34 -11.70 25.60
N GLY A 164 -23.29 -12.27 26.32
CA GLY A 164 -24.14 -13.38 25.85
C GLY A 164 -25.15 -13.00 24.77
N LYS A 165 -25.29 -11.70 24.45
CA LYS A 165 -26.13 -11.21 23.32
C LYS A 165 -25.36 -11.07 22.03
N ILE A 166 -24.03 -11.26 22.05
CA ILE A 166 -23.22 -11.23 20.82
C ILE A 166 -23.56 -12.46 19.99
N SER A 167 -23.90 -12.26 18.72
CA SER A 167 -24.17 -13.36 17.78
C SER A 167 -22.88 -14.15 17.52
N ASP A 168 -22.97 -15.49 17.36
CA ASP A 168 -21.82 -16.37 17.15
C ASP A 168 -20.94 -15.92 15.98
N TRP A 169 -21.55 -15.49 14.88
CA TRP A 169 -20.83 -14.99 13.71
C TRP A 169 -20.06 -13.71 13.97
N ALA A 170 -20.48 -12.86 14.94
CA ALA A 170 -19.85 -11.60 15.28
C ALA A 170 -18.77 -11.76 16.35
N LEU A 171 -18.84 -12.82 17.15
CA LEU A 171 -18.00 -13.01 18.33
C LEU A 171 -16.49 -12.92 18.06
N PRO A 172 -15.92 -13.53 17.01
CA PRO A 172 -14.49 -13.40 16.69
C PRO A 172 -14.09 -11.94 16.45
N TYR A 173 -14.90 -11.19 15.71
CA TYR A 173 -14.65 -9.79 15.39
C TYR A 173 -14.78 -8.88 16.61
N VAL A 174 -15.79 -9.10 17.44
CA VAL A 174 -15.96 -8.34 18.70
C VAL A 174 -14.78 -8.59 19.63
N ARG A 175 -14.34 -9.83 19.79
CA ARG A 175 -13.13 -10.18 20.55
C ARG A 175 -11.89 -9.47 20.03
N ALA A 176 -11.70 -9.45 18.70
CA ALA A 176 -10.56 -8.79 18.09
C ALA A 176 -10.60 -7.27 18.33
N MET A 177 -11.78 -6.63 18.19
CA MET A 177 -11.93 -5.20 18.39
C MET A 177 -11.72 -4.78 19.86
N VAL A 178 -12.18 -5.58 20.80
CA VAL A 178 -11.95 -5.35 22.25
C VAL A 178 -10.51 -5.66 22.62
N GLY A 179 -9.95 -6.77 22.15
CA GLY A 179 -8.58 -7.19 22.44
C GLY A 179 -7.52 -6.26 21.87
N ALA A 180 -7.81 -5.59 20.74
CA ALA A 180 -6.98 -4.55 20.17
C ALA A 180 -7.18 -3.16 20.82
N ASP A 181 -8.00 -3.07 21.85
CA ASP A 181 -8.31 -1.84 22.58
C ASP A 181 -9.02 -0.75 21.74
N TYR A 182 -9.73 -1.17 20.67
CA TYR A 182 -10.45 -0.25 19.80
C TYR A 182 -11.89 0.04 20.25
N ILE A 183 -12.42 -0.83 21.12
CA ILE A 183 -13.78 -0.75 21.66
C ILE A 183 -13.77 -0.88 23.18
N HIS A 184 -14.33 0.11 23.87
CA HIS A 184 -14.44 0.14 25.34
C HIS A 184 -15.86 -0.09 25.86
N GLY A 185 -16.88 -0.20 24.96
CA GLY A 185 -18.28 -0.35 25.33
C GLY A 185 -18.92 0.95 25.85
N ARG A 186 -20.17 0.82 26.34
CA ARG A 186 -20.91 1.85 27.08
C ARG A 186 -20.91 1.48 28.58
N GLY A 187 -19.79 1.75 29.26
CA GLY A 187 -19.56 1.24 30.61
C GLY A 187 -19.47 -0.30 30.65
N LYS A 188 -20.39 -0.96 31.34
CA LYS A 188 -20.38 -2.42 31.51
C LYS A 188 -21.15 -3.20 30.43
N VAL A 189 -21.49 -2.56 29.31
CA VAL A 189 -22.22 -3.21 28.21
C VAL A 189 -21.59 -2.89 26.85
N LEU A 190 -21.56 -3.86 25.95
CA LEU A 190 -21.17 -3.70 24.56
C LEU A 190 -22.32 -3.21 23.70
N ALA A 191 -23.55 -3.49 24.11
CA ALA A 191 -24.78 -3.23 23.38
C ALA A 191 -24.75 -3.76 21.93
N PRO A 192 -24.42 -5.06 21.70
CA PRO A 192 -24.10 -5.58 20.37
C PRO A 192 -25.25 -5.49 19.37
N LEU A 193 -26.49 -5.57 19.85
CA LEU A 193 -27.70 -5.54 19.03
C LEU A 193 -28.30 -4.14 18.86
N ASP A 194 -27.83 -3.14 19.62
CA ASP A 194 -28.25 -1.76 19.46
C ASP A 194 -27.72 -1.18 18.14
N ASN A 195 -28.45 -0.25 17.55
CA ASN A 195 -27.94 0.51 16.41
C ASN A 195 -26.77 1.40 16.87
N ILE A 196 -25.71 1.44 16.04
CA ILE A 196 -24.59 2.36 16.30
C ILE A 196 -24.98 3.77 15.84
N THR A 197 -24.61 4.78 16.64
CA THR A 197 -24.77 6.17 16.23
C THR A 197 -23.60 6.65 15.38
N ARG A 198 -23.81 7.75 14.65
CA ARG A 198 -22.78 8.37 13.81
C ARG A 198 -21.58 8.85 14.64
N ALA A 199 -21.84 9.39 15.83
CA ALA A 199 -20.80 9.79 16.78
C ALA A 199 -20.02 8.61 17.32
N GLU A 200 -20.69 7.52 17.70
CA GLU A 200 -20.00 6.31 18.16
C GLU A 200 -19.10 5.68 17.12
N PHE A 201 -19.54 5.69 15.85
CA PHE A 201 -18.72 5.22 14.75
C PHE A 201 -17.50 6.12 14.50
N ALA A 202 -17.69 7.46 14.53
CA ALA A 202 -16.58 8.40 14.46
C ALA A 202 -15.57 8.18 15.59
N GLN A 203 -16.04 7.87 16.81
CA GLN A 203 -15.18 7.57 17.95
C GLN A 203 -14.36 6.30 17.76
N ILE A 204 -14.92 5.24 17.16
CA ILE A 204 -14.17 4.03 16.83
C ILE A 204 -12.99 4.37 15.93
N PHE A 205 -13.23 5.10 14.83
CA PHE A 205 -12.17 5.49 13.91
C PHE A 205 -11.14 6.42 14.55
N TYR A 206 -11.58 7.34 15.39
CA TYR A 206 -10.69 8.25 16.13
C TYR A 206 -9.76 7.49 17.10
N ASN A 207 -10.27 6.43 17.76
CA ASN A 207 -9.46 5.57 18.61
C ASN A 207 -8.41 4.76 17.84
N ILE A 208 -8.71 4.41 16.57
CA ILE A 208 -7.85 3.54 15.75
C ILE A 208 -6.81 4.36 14.98
N ILE A 209 -7.25 5.42 14.28
CA ILE A 209 -6.42 6.18 13.32
C ILE A 209 -6.08 7.54 13.91
N GLY A 210 -4.84 7.68 14.34
CA GLY A 210 -4.32 8.95 14.85
C GLY A 210 -4.00 9.98 13.75
N THR A 211 -3.65 9.51 12.54
CA THR A 211 -3.21 10.39 11.45
C THR A 211 -3.67 9.87 10.09
N TYR A 212 -4.16 10.78 9.25
CA TYR A 212 -4.46 10.54 7.84
C TYR A 212 -3.46 11.28 6.95
N ILE A 213 -2.77 10.56 6.06
CA ILE A 213 -1.92 11.15 5.03
C ILE A 213 -2.70 11.15 3.72
N VAL A 214 -3.03 12.36 3.25
CA VAL A 214 -3.89 12.58 2.07
C VAL A 214 -3.18 13.37 0.97
N SER A 215 -1.94 13.78 1.22
CA SER A 215 -1.13 14.55 0.27
C SER A 215 0.18 13.84 -0.01
N LYS A 216 0.66 13.92 -1.25
CA LYS A 216 1.97 13.44 -1.65
C LYS A 216 3.08 14.21 -0.91
N GLY A 217 4.21 13.57 -0.71
CA GLY A 217 5.38 14.23 -0.12
C GLY A 217 6.08 13.39 0.94
N THR A 218 7.06 14.01 1.59
CA THR A 218 7.90 13.39 2.61
C THR A 218 7.46 13.82 4.00
N TYR A 219 7.36 12.86 4.91
CA TYR A 219 6.95 13.02 6.30
C TYR A 219 8.04 12.45 7.21
N ASP A 220 8.47 13.22 8.23
CA ASP A 220 9.61 12.91 9.09
C ASP A 220 9.33 13.13 10.59
N ARG A 221 8.05 13.08 10.99
CA ARG A 221 7.64 13.27 12.39
C ARG A 221 6.99 12.02 12.94
N ASP A 222 7.36 11.65 14.16
CA ASP A 222 6.73 10.54 14.88
C ASP A 222 5.21 10.67 14.92
N ILE A 223 4.53 9.56 14.72
CA ILE A 223 3.07 9.48 14.72
C ILE A 223 2.63 8.65 15.92
N LYS A 224 1.78 9.25 16.74
CA LYS A 224 1.10 8.55 17.85
C LYS A 224 -0.11 7.81 17.31
N GLY A 225 -0.23 6.52 17.67
CA GLY A 225 -1.29 5.64 17.15
C GLY A 225 -1.04 5.20 15.72
N SER A 226 -2.08 4.76 15.05
CA SER A 226 -1.98 4.26 13.67
C SER A 226 -2.07 5.39 12.65
N VAL A 227 -1.44 5.19 11.48
CA VAL A 227 -1.51 6.09 10.34
C VAL A 227 -2.17 5.41 9.15
N LEU A 228 -3.03 6.14 8.44
CA LEU A 228 -3.67 5.69 7.20
C LEU A 228 -3.29 6.60 6.03
N ILE A 229 -2.54 6.04 5.09
CA ILE A 229 -2.12 6.69 3.85
C ILE A 229 -3.18 6.45 2.77
N ARG A 230 -3.74 7.52 2.19
CA ARG A 230 -4.80 7.48 1.15
C ARG A 230 -4.36 8.04 -0.20
N THR A 231 -3.09 8.23 -0.40
CA THR A 231 -2.52 8.78 -1.64
C THR A 231 -1.22 8.07 -1.98
N ASP A 232 -0.79 8.20 -3.21
CA ASP A 232 0.49 7.70 -3.71
C ASP A 232 1.63 8.71 -3.50
N ASP A 233 2.85 8.33 -3.90
CA ASP A 233 4.07 9.15 -3.83
C ASP A 233 4.32 9.73 -2.43
N VAL A 234 4.16 8.91 -1.40
CA VAL A 234 4.44 9.24 0.00
C VAL A 234 5.74 8.59 0.43
N THR A 235 6.61 9.39 1.06
CA THR A 235 7.80 8.92 1.75
C THR A 235 7.66 9.20 3.24
N LEU A 236 7.74 8.17 4.07
CA LEU A 236 7.96 8.31 5.50
C LEU A 236 9.44 8.09 5.76
N GLN A 237 10.09 8.99 6.52
CA GLN A 237 11.52 8.86 6.79
C GLN A 237 11.90 9.22 8.23
N ASN A 238 12.86 8.46 8.80
CA ASN A 238 13.47 8.73 10.10
C ASN A 238 12.44 8.95 11.22
N MET A 239 11.42 8.07 11.33
CA MET A 239 10.30 8.27 12.24
C MET A 239 9.78 6.96 12.84
N THR A 240 8.99 7.11 13.90
CA THR A 240 8.27 6.02 14.56
C THR A 240 6.77 6.19 14.36
N VAL A 241 6.08 5.08 14.03
CA VAL A 241 4.62 4.94 14.07
C VAL A 241 4.28 4.05 15.27
N ASP A 242 3.61 4.59 16.28
CA ASP A 242 3.31 3.86 17.52
C ASP A 242 2.24 2.76 17.35
N GLY A 243 1.43 2.82 16.28
CA GLY A 243 0.40 1.84 15.93
C GLY A 243 0.66 1.15 14.60
N ASP A 244 -0.41 0.75 13.91
CA ASP A 244 -0.37 0.19 12.56
C ASP A 244 -0.07 1.28 11.51
N LEU A 245 0.72 0.92 10.50
CA LEU A 245 0.86 1.69 9.28
C LEU A 245 -0.03 1.06 8.21
N ILE A 246 -1.04 1.79 7.74
CA ILE A 246 -2.03 1.32 6.79
C ILE A 246 -1.87 2.06 5.47
N ILE A 247 -1.58 1.35 4.40
CA ILE A 247 -1.59 1.86 3.04
C ILE A 247 -2.94 1.52 2.43
N GLY A 248 -3.82 2.53 2.35
CA GLY A 248 -5.18 2.37 1.85
C GLY A 248 -5.24 2.20 0.34
N CYS A 249 -6.41 1.80 -0.17
CA CYS A 249 -6.68 1.63 -1.60
C CYS A 249 -6.39 2.90 -2.41
N GLY A 250 -6.51 4.09 -1.80
CA GLY A 250 -6.23 5.37 -2.45
C GLY A 250 -4.77 5.59 -2.85
N ALA A 251 -3.83 4.79 -2.36
CA ALA A 251 -2.47 4.75 -2.88
C ALA A 251 -2.40 4.12 -4.29
N ALA A 252 -3.49 3.45 -4.73
CA ALA A 252 -3.64 2.85 -6.06
C ALA A 252 -2.39 2.07 -6.49
N ASP A 253 -1.81 2.40 -7.66
CA ASP A 253 -0.58 1.80 -8.19
C ASP A 253 0.67 2.62 -7.86
N GLY A 254 0.53 3.62 -7.00
CA GLY A 254 1.60 4.55 -6.69
C GLY A 254 2.69 3.97 -5.78
N LYS A 255 3.79 4.70 -5.70
CA LYS A 255 4.95 4.35 -4.88
C LYS A 255 4.76 4.83 -3.44
N ILE A 256 5.05 3.97 -2.49
CA ILE A 256 5.18 4.31 -1.06
C ILE A 256 6.60 3.93 -0.61
N THR A 257 7.28 4.82 0.07
CA THR A 257 8.63 4.59 0.59
C THR A 257 8.65 4.75 2.10
N LEU A 258 9.18 3.75 2.77
CA LEU A 258 9.46 3.76 4.20
C LEU A 258 10.99 3.70 4.36
N ASP A 259 11.59 4.79 4.82
CA ASP A 259 13.04 4.96 4.91
C ASP A 259 13.46 5.19 6.36
N ASN A 260 14.05 4.19 7.01
CA ASN A 260 14.36 4.21 8.43
C ASN A 260 13.12 4.51 9.30
N VAL A 261 12.05 3.72 9.09
CA VAL A 261 10.77 3.85 9.81
C VAL A 261 10.60 2.67 10.76
N THR A 262 10.31 2.95 12.02
CA THR A 262 9.91 1.93 12.99
C THR A 262 8.40 1.92 13.12
N VAL A 263 7.74 0.83 12.73
CA VAL A 263 6.32 0.59 12.96
C VAL A 263 6.18 -0.36 14.13
N LYS A 264 5.54 0.08 15.23
CA LYS A 264 5.34 -0.79 16.40
C LYS A 264 4.20 -1.79 16.21
N GLY A 265 3.20 -1.41 15.43
CA GLY A 265 2.14 -2.30 14.95
C GLY A 265 2.50 -3.01 13.64
N ARG A 266 1.51 -3.23 12.78
CA ARG A 266 1.67 -3.93 11.49
C ARG A 266 1.75 -2.95 10.33
N LEU A 267 2.40 -3.38 9.24
CA LEU A 267 2.17 -2.80 7.91
C LEU A 267 0.97 -3.52 7.27
N LEU A 268 -0.12 -2.80 7.03
CA LEU A 268 -1.29 -3.30 6.32
C LEU A 268 -1.40 -2.64 4.95
N VAL A 269 -1.39 -3.45 3.88
CA VAL A 269 -1.29 -2.98 2.49
C VAL A 269 -2.56 -3.31 1.71
N TRP A 270 -3.39 -2.29 1.44
CA TRP A 270 -4.56 -2.33 0.56
C TRP A 270 -4.30 -1.68 -0.80
N GLY A 271 -3.24 -0.91 -0.93
CA GLY A 271 -2.83 -0.19 -2.14
C GLY A 271 -1.31 -0.19 -2.32
N GLY A 272 -0.78 0.63 -3.22
CA GLY A 272 0.65 0.72 -3.47
C GLY A 272 1.16 -0.21 -4.58
N GLY A 273 0.34 -0.64 -5.47
CA GLY A 273 0.43 -1.40 -6.70
C GLY A 273 1.74 -1.99 -7.20
N THR A 274 1.84 -2.07 -8.50
CA THR A 274 3.00 -2.63 -9.21
C THR A 274 4.30 -1.83 -9.00
N LYS A 275 4.19 -0.54 -8.62
CA LYS A 275 5.35 0.30 -8.27
C LYS A 275 5.92 0.04 -6.88
N ALA A 276 5.30 -0.83 -6.12
CA ALA A 276 5.75 -1.37 -4.84
C ALA A 276 5.75 -0.41 -3.61
N VAL A 277 5.70 -1.05 -2.45
CA VAL A 277 6.01 -0.44 -1.14
C VAL A 277 7.46 -0.79 -0.81
N TYR A 278 8.29 0.21 -0.60
CA TYR A 278 9.71 0.05 -0.30
C TYR A 278 9.98 0.27 1.18
N CYS A 279 10.65 -0.68 1.80
CA CYS A 279 11.06 -0.64 3.21
C CYS A 279 12.58 -0.66 3.27
N ASN A 280 13.19 0.50 3.49
CA ASN A 280 14.63 0.71 3.37
C ASN A 280 15.30 1.15 4.68
N ASN A 281 16.62 1.10 4.70
CA ASN A 281 17.51 1.72 5.69
C ASN A 281 17.13 1.42 7.15
N GLY A 282 16.87 0.14 7.47
CA GLY A 282 16.51 -0.26 8.82
C GLY A 282 15.03 -0.08 9.16
N THR A 283 14.18 0.13 8.16
CA THR A 283 12.72 0.10 8.38
C THR A 283 12.31 -1.22 9.02
N ASN A 284 11.61 -1.13 10.14
CA ASN A 284 11.32 -2.26 11.01
C ASN A 284 9.84 -2.33 11.41
N MET A 285 9.29 -3.53 11.41
CA MET A 285 7.91 -3.81 11.84
C MET A 285 7.73 -5.29 12.20
N PRO A 286 6.83 -5.63 13.16
CA PRO A 286 6.64 -7.02 13.59
C PRO A 286 5.81 -7.86 12.62
N ALA A 287 5.04 -7.26 11.71
CA ALA A 287 4.22 -7.99 10.76
C ALA A 287 3.89 -7.18 9.50
N VAL A 288 3.73 -7.88 8.38
CA VAL A 288 3.26 -7.34 7.11
C VAL A 288 2.02 -8.12 6.66
N VAL A 289 0.94 -7.40 6.38
CA VAL A 289 -0.31 -7.97 5.87
C VAL A 289 -0.61 -7.36 4.50
N VAL A 290 -0.61 -8.17 3.45
CA VAL A 290 -0.98 -7.74 2.10
C VAL A 290 -2.41 -8.16 1.82
N ALA A 291 -3.28 -7.18 1.60
CA ALA A 291 -4.73 -7.35 1.51
C ALA A 291 -5.38 -6.78 0.24
N ARG A 292 -4.61 -6.25 -0.69
CA ARG A 292 -5.13 -5.66 -1.94
C ARG A 292 -5.98 -6.67 -2.72
N VAL A 293 -7.11 -6.23 -3.28
CA VAL A 293 -8.15 -7.11 -3.88
C VAL A 293 -8.47 -6.80 -5.35
N ASP A 294 -7.82 -5.82 -5.95
CA ASP A 294 -8.09 -5.36 -7.32
C ASP A 294 -6.89 -5.50 -8.26
N ASP A 295 -5.68 -5.59 -7.70
CA ASP A 295 -4.45 -5.79 -8.48
C ASP A 295 -3.33 -6.36 -7.60
N ALA A 296 -2.20 -6.71 -8.21
CA ALA A 296 -0.99 -7.15 -7.53
C ALA A 296 -0.32 -6.02 -6.75
N VAL A 297 0.40 -6.38 -5.69
CA VAL A 297 1.25 -5.44 -4.94
C VAL A 297 2.56 -6.12 -4.56
N LYS A 298 3.66 -5.36 -4.62
CA LYS A 298 4.97 -5.81 -4.18
C LYS A 298 5.41 -5.02 -2.96
N VAL A 299 5.80 -5.69 -1.90
CA VAL A 299 6.46 -5.10 -0.74
C VAL A 299 7.92 -5.52 -0.80
N ILE A 300 8.80 -4.55 -0.98
CA ILE A 300 10.23 -4.76 -1.15
C ILE A 300 10.92 -4.32 0.14
N TYR A 301 11.58 -5.24 0.81
CA TYR A 301 12.18 -5.05 2.11
C TYR A 301 13.70 -5.23 2.03
N ASP A 302 14.45 -4.21 2.51
CA ASP A 302 15.90 -4.28 2.63
C ASP A 302 16.30 -5.19 3.80
N ARG A 303 16.99 -6.26 3.49
CA ARG A 303 17.37 -7.29 4.45
C ARG A 303 18.59 -6.94 5.30
N ASP A 304 19.52 -6.17 4.77
CA ASP A 304 20.80 -5.90 5.44
C ASP A 304 20.69 -5.03 6.68
N SER A 305 19.73 -4.10 6.68
CA SER A 305 19.52 -3.21 7.81
C SER A 305 18.78 -3.85 8.98
N THR A 306 18.18 -5.05 8.80
CA THR A 306 17.28 -5.65 9.78
C THR A 306 17.38 -7.18 9.91
N LEU A 307 18.51 -7.79 9.54
CA LEU A 307 18.70 -9.25 9.57
C LEU A 307 18.26 -9.92 10.87
N ALA A 308 18.44 -9.25 12.02
CA ALA A 308 18.04 -9.76 13.32
C ALA A 308 16.51 -9.75 13.53
N VAL A 309 15.76 -8.99 12.70
CA VAL A 309 14.32 -8.78 12.85
C VAL A 309 13.52 -9.57 11.82
N ILE A 310 14.12 -9.89 10.67
CA ILE A 310 13.45 -10.57 9.55
C ILE A 310 12.90 -11.94 9.96
N ASP A 311 13.63 -12.70 10.77
CA ASP A 311 13.17 -14.01 11.24
C ASP A 311 11.95 -13.92 12.17
N THR A 312 11.62 -12.72 12.67
CA THR A 312 10.47 -12.46 13.53
C THR A 312 9.30 -11.79 12.82
N ILE A 313 9.48 -11.29 11.59
CA ILE A 313 8.41 -10.67 10.81
C ILE A 313 7.41 -11.73 10.36
N LYS A 314 6.16 -11.56 10.79
CA LYS A 314 5.04 -12.35 10.29
C LYS A 314 4.54 -11.74 8.98
N VAL A 315 4.62 -12.52 7.90
CA VAL A 315 4.10 -12.13 6.59
C VAL A 315 2.83 -12.90 6.30
N ARG A 316 1.74 -12.18 6.02
CA ARG A 316 0.46 -12.76 5.61
C ARG A 316 -0.02 -12.07 4.34
N ILE A 317 -0.20 -12.87 3.27
CA ILE A 317 -0.92 -12.45 2.07
C ILE A 317 -2.33 -13.01 2.20
N THR A 318 -3.34 -12.15 2.15
CA THR A 318 -4.74 -12.58 2.31
C THR A 318 -5.17 -13.46 1.13
N GLU A 319 -6.16 -14.34 1.34
CA GLU A 319 -6.65 -15.25 0.29
C GLU A 319 -7.14 -14.49 -0.96
N ARG A 320 -7.63 -13.27 -0.80
CA ARG A 320 -8.03 -12.40 -1.93
C ARG A 320 -6.83 -11.87 -2.69
N ALA A 321 -5.81 -11.38 -1.99
CA ALA A 321 -4.58 -10.89 -2.62
C ALA A 321 -3.81 -12.01 -3.35
N LYS A 322 -3.90 -13.26 -2.88
CA LYS A 322 -3.31 -14.45 -3.56
C LYS A 322 -3.91 -14.74 -4.93
N GLN A 323 -5.06 -14.18 -5.28
CA GLN A 323 -5.64 -14.29 -6.62
C GLN A 323 -4.80 -13.55 -7.67
N HIS A 324 -3.98 -12.58 -7.24
CA HIS A 324 -3.02 -11.87 -8.08
C HIS A 324 -1.65 -12.56 -8.01
N LYS A 325 -1.26 -13.25 -9.07
CA LYS A 325 -0.02 -14.07 -9.11
C LYS A 325 1.27 -13.28 -8.84
N GLU A 326 1.25 -11.96 -9.05
CA GLU A 326 2.40 -11.09 -8.88
C GLU A 326 2.45 -10.41 -7.51
N THR A 327 1.50 -10.72 -6.61
CA THR A 327 1.55 -10.21 -5.24
C THR A 327 2.66 -10.92 -4.46
N GLU A 328 3.64 -10.18 -4.00
CA GLU A 328 4.85 -10.71 -3.36
C GLU A 328 5.30 -9.82 -2.20
N VAL A 329 5.95 -10.45 -1.21
CA VAL A 329 6.81 -9.75 -0.24
C VAL A 329 8.24 -10.23 -0.48
N ILE A 330 9.09 -9.31 -0.93
CA ILE A 330 10.45 -9.61 -1.38
C ILE A 330 11.44 -9.05 -0.34
N PHE A 331 12.34 -9.92 0.12
CA PHE A 331 13.44 -9.53 0.99
C PHE A 331 14.74 -9.58 0.17
N TYR A 332 15.44 -8.47 0.11
CA TYR A 332 16.76 -8.42 -0.53
C TYR A 332 17.84 -8.78 0.47
N ASP A 333 18.67 -9.74 0.07
CA ASP A 333 19.87 -10.12 0.81
C ASP A 333 21.11 -9.51 0.12
N VAL A 334 21.61 -8.42 0.67
CA VAL A 334 22.80 -7.73 0.15
C VAL A 334 24.10 -8.42 0.62
N SER A 335 24.04 -9.26 1.67
CA SER A 335 25.22 -9.96 2.20
C SER A 335 25.79 -11.00 1.22
N GLY A 336 24.93 -11.65 0.42
CA GLY A 336 25.34 -12.56 -0.64
C GLY A 336 26.21 -11.91 -1.73
N LEU A 337 26.11 -10.59 -1.88
CA LEU A 337 26.87 -9.82 -2.87
C LEU A 337 28.37 -9.80 -2.59
N ARG A 338 28.75 -9.61 -1.32
CA ARG A 338 30.17 -9.54 -0.90
C ARG A 338 30.85 -10.90 -1.06
N GLU A 339 30.15 -12.00 -0.81
CA GLU A 339 30.70 -13.34 -0.95
C GLU A 339 30.82 -13.74 -2.42
N ALA A 340 29.85 -13.41 -3.27
CA ALA A 340 29.94 -13.64 -4.72
C ALA A 340 31.11 -12.86 -5.35
N GLN A 341 31.36 -11.61 -4.91
CA GLN A 341 32.51 -10.83 -5.36
C GLN A 341 33.84 -11.48 -4.96
N LYS A 342 33.96 -12.04 -3.73
CA LYS A 342 35.15 -12.78 -3.31
C LYS A 342 35.41 -14.03 -4.16
N GLN A 343 34.34 -14.78 -4.48
CA GLN A 343 34.47 -15.99 -5.31
C GLN A 343 34.90 -15.64 -6.73
N LEU A 344 34.36 -14.56 -7.32
CA LEU A 344 34.73 -14.08 -8.65
C LEU A 344 36.24 -13.70 -8.70
N ASN A 345 36.69 -12.96 -7.69
CA ASN A 345 38.07 -12.53 -7.59
C ASN A 345 39.04 -13.73 -7.45
N ALA A 346 38.64 -14.83 -6.80
CA ALA A 346 39.40 -16.05 -6.69
C ALA A 346 39.53 -16.81 -8.02
N ILE A 347 38.43 -16.91 -8.79
CA ILE A 347 38.43 -17.58 -10.11
C ILE A 347 39.29 -16.83 -11.12
N VAL A 348 39.34 -15.51 -11.07
CA VAL A 348 40.17 -14.67 -11.95
C VAL A 348 41.67 -14.85 -11.67
N ALA A 349 42.06 -15.04 -10.41
CA ALA A 349 43.44 -15.26 -10.05
C ALA A 349 44.03 -16.58 -10.61
N ASP A 350 43.19 -17.62 -10.76
CA ASP A 350 43.62 -18.93 -11.25
C ASP A 350 43.80 -19.01 -12.79
N ASN A 351 43.16 -18.10 -13.55
CA ASN A 351 43.07 -18.18 -15.02
C ASN A 351 43.96 -17.17 -15.78
N GLN A 352 44.90 -16.50 -15.15
CA GLN A 352 45.82 -15.52 -15.76
C GLN A 352 45.11 -14.25 -16.35
N ILE A 353 43.81 -14.09 -16.26
CA ILE A 353 43.11 -12.88 -16.58
C ILE A 353 42.86 -12.07 -15.30
N ALA A 354 43.62 -10.99 -15.13
CA ALA A 354 43.58 -10.16 -13.94
C ALA A 354 42.52 -9.05 -14.08
N LEU A 355 41.26 -9.43 -14.10
CA LEU A 355 40.10 -8.49 -14.15
C LEU A 355 39.29 -8.60 -12.86
N THR A 356 38.97 -7.46 -12.23
CA THR A 356 37.90 -7.38 -11.25
C THR A 356 36.60 -7.03 -12.00
N ALA A 357 35.55 -7.82 -11.81
CA ALA A 357 34.27 -7.62 -12.41
C ALA A 357 33.16 -7.90 -11.38
N PRO A 358 32.02 -7.21 -11.43
CA PRO A 358 30.89 -7.47 -10.54
C PRO A 358 30.19 -8.78 -10.93
N ALA A 359 29.78 -9.58 -9.94
CA ALA A 359 28.90 -10.73 -10.17
C ALA A 359 27.41 -10.29 -10.30
N HIS A 360 27.09 -9.11 -9.80
CA HIS A 360 25.75 -8.54 -9.80
C HIS A 360 25.79 -7.07 -10.20
N LEU A 361 24.83 -6.66 -11.02
CA LEU A 361 24.55 -5.26 -11.35
C LEU A 361 23.18 -4.88 -10.81
N TYR A 362 23.04 -3.64 -10.38
CA TYR A 362 21.80 -3.11 -9.80
C TYR A 362 21.38 -1.88 -10.59
N ALA A 363 20.22 -1.99 -11.23
CA ALA A 363 19.63 -0.94 -12.03
C ALA A 363 18.30 -0.46 -11.41
N LEU A 364 17.96 0.80 -11.63
CA LEU A 364 16.61 1.27 -11.42
C LEU A 364 15.77 1.07 -12.68
N VAL A 365 14.51 0.71 -12.50
CA VAL A 365 13.56 0.59 -13.63
C VAL A 365 13.50 1.91 -14.39
N GLY A 366 13.71 1.85 -15.71
CA GLY A 366 13.69 3.03 -16.58
C GLY A 366 14.98 3.86 -16.61
N GLU A 367 16.00 3.50 -15.78
CA GLU A 367 17.32 4.14 -15.84
C GLU A 367 18.32 3.26 -16.56
N SER A 368 19.10 3.86 -17.46
CA SER A 368 20.09 3.14 -18.26
C SER A 368 21.48 3.13 -17.64
N ASN A 369 21.79 3.99 -16.67
CA ASN A 369 23.11 4.05 -16.05
C ASN A 369 23.14 3.23 -14.77
N VAL A 370 24.07 2.27 -14.70
CA VAL A 370 24.25 1.39 -13.54
C VAL A 370 25.67 1.48 -13.02
N LYS A 371 25.85 1.42 -11.70
CA LYS A 371 27.18 1.26 -11.11
C LYS A 371 27.72 -0.11 -11.48
N ALA A 372 28.92 -0.14 -12.03
CA ALA A 372 29.55 -1.36 -12.50
C ALA A 372 31.07 -1.21 -12.43
N GLU A 373 31.69 -1.72 -11.39
CA GLU A 373 33.13 -1.61 -11.21
C GLU A 373 33.86 -2.74 -11.96
N PHE A 374 34.44 -2.42 -13.12
CA PHE A 374 35.35 -3.30 -13.84
C PHE A 374 36.76 -2.70 -13.77
N ILE A 375 37.74 -3.49 -13.29
CA ILE A 375 39.10 -3.02 -13.13
C ILE A 375 40.04 -4.02 -13.84
N ASN A 376 40.81 -3.55 -14.81
CA ASN A 376 41.86 -4.33 -15.43
C ASN A 376 43.11 -4.25 -14.56
N ASN A 377 43.36 -5.30 -13.79
CA ASN A 377 44.53 -5.40 -12.91
C ASN A 377 45.79 -5.94 -13.63
N SER A 378 45.74 -6.19 -14.94
CA SER A 378 46.89 -6.59 -15.71
C SER A 378 47.89 -5.45 -15.88
N LYS A 379 49.14 -5.79 -16.17
CA LYS A 379 50.19 -4.80 -16.43
C LYS A 379 50.32 -4.43 -17.91
N ASN A 380 49.93 -5.35 -18.81
CA ASN A 380 50.25 -5.20 -20.24
C ASN A 380 49.09 -5.58 -21.17
N ASP A 381 47.98 -6.09 -20.64
CA ASP A 381 46.89 -6.62 -21.48
C ASP A 381 45.71 -5.65 -21.54
N THR A 382 45.09 -5.55 -22.71
CA THR A 382 43.81 -4.85 -22.89
C THR A 382 42.70 -5.91 -22.87
N TYR A 383 41.63 -5.65 -22.13
CA TYR A 383 40.46 -6.52 -22.09
C TYR A 383 39.32 -5.91 -22.81
N LYS A 384 38.68 -6.66 -23.73
CA LYS A 384 37.40 -6.35 -24.30
C LYS A 384 36.33 -7.11 -23.53
N VAL A 385 35.32 -6.39 -23.04
CA VAL A 385 34.23 -6.93 -22.23
C VAL A 385 32.92 -6.81 -22.99
N GLU A 386 32.19 -7.91 -23.11
CA GLU A 386 30.85 -7.98 -23.67
C GLU A 386 29.94 -8.63 -22.63
N ILE A 387 28.73 -8.04 -22.44
CA ILE A 387 27.75 -8.55 -21.49
C ILE A 387 26.46 -8.85 -22.25
N ARG A 388 26.05 -10.13 -22.26
CA ARG A 388 24.87 -10.59 -22.98
C ARG A 388 23.84 -11.21 -22.06
N ARG A 389 22.58 -10.88 -22.27
CA ARG A 389 21.45 -11.48 -21.56
C ARG A 389 21.26 -12.92 -22.03
N ASN A 390 21.18 -13.89 -21.11
CA ASN A 390 21.14 -15.31 -21.44
C ASN A 390 19.87 -15.73 -22.19
N LYS A 391 18.75 -15.07 -21.89
CA LYS A 391 17.41 -15.39 -22.45
C LYS A 391 17.36 -15.27 -24.00
N ASP A 392 18.00 -14.27 -24.57
CA ASP A 392 17.87 -13.90 -25.97
C ASP A 392 19.22 -13.57 -26.65
N ASN A 393 20.31 -13.71 -25.91
CA ASN A 393 21.66 -13.38 -26.35
C ASN A 393 21.87 -11.92 -26.77
N ALA A 394 20.96 -11.00 -26.35
CA ALA A 394 21.09 -9.58 -26.63
C ALA A 394 22.22 -8.96 -25.79
N LEU A 395 22.98 -8.02 -26.37
CA LEU A 395 23.88 -7.17 -25.61
C LEU A 395 23.06 -6.30 -24.66
N ILE A 396 23.46 -6.24 -23.37
CA ILE A 396 22.82 -5.35 -22.42
C ILE A 396 23.50 -3.98 -22.33
N ALA A 397 24.77 -3.88 -22.79
CA ALA A 397 25.54 -2.65 -22.89
C ALA A 397 26.47 -2.75 -24.10
N ASP A 398 26.93 -1.61 -24.61
CA ASP A 398 27.98 -1.60 -25.65
C ASP A 398 29.24 -2.30 -25.15
N ALA A 399 29.88 -3.07 -26.00
CA ALA A 399 31.16 -3.67 -25.69
C ALA A 399 32.21 -2.58 -25.42
N PHE A 400 32.98 -2.73 -24.35
CA PHE A 400 33.97 -1.75 -23.96
C PHE A 400 35.34 -2.37 -23.80
N GLU A 401 36.40 -1.55 -23.96
CA GLU A 401 37.79 -1.94 -23.78
C GLU A 401 38.38 -1.30 -22.52
N LEU A 402 39.12 -2.11 -21.75
CA LEU A 402 39.86 -1.68 -20.58
C LEU A 402 41.34 -1.91 -20.85
N ALA A 403 42.09 -0.84 -21.05
CA ALA A 403 43.56 -0.92 -21.08
C ALA A 403 44.14 -1.32 -19.71
N ALA A 404 45.36 -1.79 -19.70
CA ALA A 404 46.08 -2.19 -18.51
C ALA A 404 45.99 -1.13 -17.39
N GLY A 405 45.59 -1.50 -16.18
CA GLY A 405 45.44 -0.63 -15.03
C GLY A 405 44.28 0.39 -15.10
N LYS A 406 43.37 0.26 -16.07
CA LYS A 406 42.18 1.13 -16.18
C LYS A 406 40.95 0.46 -15.61
N SER A 407 39.99 1.30 -15.25
CA SER A 407 38.67 0.88 -14.71
C SER A 407 37.55 1.71 -15.29
N ILE A 408 36.35 1.15 -15.26
CA ILE A 408 35.08 1.88 -15.36
C ILE A 408 34.27 1.64 -14.10
N SER A 409 33.49 2.65 -13.70
CA SER A 409 32.64 2.61 -12.51
C SER A 409 31.15 2.71 -12.84
N THR A 410 30.84 2.90 -14.12
CA THR A 410 29.46 3.04 -14.60
C THR A 410 29.32 2.35 -15.96
N LEU A 411 28.23 1.65 -16.14
CA LEU A 411 27.83 1.01 -17.40
C LEU A 411 26.54 1.64 -17.87
N THR A 412 26.46 1.97 -19.17
CA THR A 412 25.22 2.43 -19.78
C THR A 412 24.54 1.25 -20.48
N LEU A 413 23.35 0.91 -20.04
CA LEU A 413 22.53 -0.15 -20.65
C LEU A 413 21.93 0.34 -21.98
N LEU A 414 21.90 -0.54 -22.97
CA LEU A 414 21.34 -0.26 -24.30
C LEU A 414 19.82 -0.08 -24.28
N GLU A 415 19.16 -0.76 -23.36
CA GLU A 415 17.72 -0.66 -23.12
C GLU A 415 17.50 -0.36 -21.64
N ALA A 416 16.54 0.51 -21.36
CA ALA A 416 16.10 0.75 -19.99
C ALA A 416 15.48 -0.55 -19.42
N PRO A 417 16.00 -1.08 -18.32
CA PRO A 417 15.61 -2.39 -17.84
C PRO A 417 14.20 -2.36 -17.21
N GLU A 418 13.48 -3.46 -17.43
CA GLU A 418 12.22 -3.72 -16.74
C GLU A 418 12.48 -4.34 -15.35
N PHE A 419 11.46 -4.30 -14.48
CA PHE A 419 11.56 -4.89 -13.14
C PHE A 419 11.84 -6.41 -13.19
N GLY A 420 12.79 -6.86 -12.37
CA GLY A 420 13.13 -8.28 -12.21
C GLY A 420 14.63 -8.56 -12.28
N ASN A 421 14.97 -9.83 -12.49
CA ASN A 421 16.34 -10.28 -12.63
C ASN A 421 16.58 -10.78 -14.04
N ALA A 422 17.75 -10.50 -14.59
CA ALA A 422 18.21 -11.04 -15.85
C ALA A 422 19.59 -11.69 -15.67
N ASP A 423 19.67 -12.98 -15.93
CA ASP A 423 20.95 -13.69 -15.96
C ASP A 423 21.69 -13.35 -17.25
N CYS A 424 22.96 -13.00 -17.10
CA CYS A 424 23.81 -12.55 -18.19
C CYS A 424 25.13 -13.32 -18.18
N THR A 425 25.73 -13.43 -19.36
CA THR A 425 27.09 -13.93 -19.54
C THR A 425 28.02 -12.77 -19.87
N VAL A 426 29.07 -12.61 -19.10
CA VAL A 426 30.17 -11.67 -19.37
C VAL A 426 31.27 -12.42 -20.10
N THR A 427 31.59 -12.01 -21.32
CA THR A 427 32.71 -12.50 -22.10
C THR A 427 33.86 -11.51 -22.03
N ILE A 428 34.99 -11.93 -21.57
CA ILE A 428 36.21 -11.13 -21.42
C ILE A 428 37.24 -11.70 -22.40
N THR A 429 37.63 -10.90 -23.38
CA THR A 429 38.65 -11.28 -24.35
C THR A 429 39.91 -10.46 -24.09
N ALA A 430 41.03 -11.13 -23.85
CA ALA A 430 42.31 -10.51 -23.55
C ALA A 430 43.17 -10.35 -24.81
N TYR A 431 43.76 -9.17 -24.98
CA TYR A 431 44.63 -8.78 -26.07
C TYR A 431 45.97 -8.29 -25.52
N ARG A 432 47.08 -8.72 -26.16
CA ARG A 432 48.42 -8.22 -25.93
C ARG A 432 49.05 -7.84 -27.28
N ASP A 433 49.53 -6.60 -27.38
CA ASP A 433 50.06 -6.04 -28.63
C ASP A 433 49.11 -6.22 -29.83
N GLY A 434 47.82 -6.03 -29.58
CA GLY A 434 46.75 -6.14 -30.56
C GLY A 434 46.36 -7.58 -30.97
N LYS A 435 47.02 -8.61 -30.40
CA LYS A 435 46.69 -10.01 -30.66
C LYS A 435 45.88 -10.60 -29.52
N GLN A 436 44.79 -11.30 -29.86
CA GLN A 436 44.04 -12.05 -28.88
C GLN A 436 44.86 -13.14 -28.25
N ILE A 437 44.95 -13.20 -26.93
CA ILE A 437 45.72 -14.17 -26.14
C ILE A 437 44.84 -15.15 -25.36
N GLY A 438 43.56 -14.83 -25.17
CA GLY A 438 42.61 -15.70 -24.49
C GLY A 438 41.21 -15.07 -24.37
N SER A 439 40.27 -15.88 -23.94
CA SER A 439 38.92 -15.44 -23.60
C SER A 439 38.36 -16.27 -22.45
N VAL A 440 37.61 -15.65 -21.56
CA VAL A 440 36.92 -16.30 -20.45
C VAL A 440 35.50 -15.81 -20.40
N GLN A 441 34.59 -16.65 -19.91
CA GLN A 441 33.20 -16.30 -19.66
C GLN A 441 32.90 -16.47 -18.19
N THR A 442 32.13 -15.58 -17.64
CA THR A 442 31.60 -15.64 -16.28
C THR A 442 30.13 -15.21 -16.24
N GLU A 443 29.46 -15.59 -15.20
CA GLU A 443 28.03 -15.22 -15.01
C GLU A 443 27.91 -13.88 -14.28
N LEU A 444 26.86 -13.16 -14.61
CA LEU A 444 26.48 -11.90 -13.98
C LEU A 444 24.96 -11.84 -13.93
N THR A 445 24.39 -11.42 -12.81
CA THR A 445 22.96 -11.16 -12.71
C THR A 445 22.70 -9.66 -12.68
N LEU A 446 21.88 -9.17 -13.62
CA LEU A 446 21.33 -7.82 -13.57
C LEU A 446 20.05 -7.84 -12.75
N HIS A 447 20.08 -7.19 -11.60
CA HIS A 447 18.92 -6.98 -10.75
C HIS A 447 18.31 -5.62 -11.05
N THR A 448 16.99 -5.57 -11.22
CA THR A 448 16.30 -4.33 -11.53
C THR A 448 15.16 -4.11 -10.56
N ALA A 449 15.15 -2.96 -9.91
CA ALA A 449 14.14 -2.56 -8.95
C ALA A 449 13.74 -1.09 -9.14
N TYR A 450 12.65 -0.70 -8.52
CA TYR A 450 12.23 0.71 -8.53
C TYR A 450 13.00 1.55 -7.52
N LEU A 451 13.65 0.92 -6.54
CA LEU A 451 14.53 1.56 -5.58
C LEU A 451 15.52 0.52 -5.05
N TRP A 452 16.75 0.93 -4.79
CA TRP A 452 17.78 0.14 -4.10
C TRP A 452 18.20 0.80 -2.79
N PRO A 453 18.62 0.02 -1.76
CA PRO A 453 19.28 0.56 -0.58
C PRO A 453 20.51 1.40 -0.94
N LYS A 454 20.87 2.36 -0.06
CA LYS A 454 22.00 3.27 -0.33
C LYS A 454 23.34 2.56 -0.58
N GLU A 455 23.55 1.41 0.03
CA GLU A 455 24.78 0.62 -0.13
C GLU A 455 24.88 0.00 -1.52
N VAL A 456 23.84 -0.01 -2.31
CA VAL A 456 23.77 -0.61 -3.66
C VAL A 456 23.63 0.44 -4.75
N GLN A 457 23.24 1.67 -4.39
CA GLN A 457 23.19 2.83 -5.30
C GLN A 457 24.61 3.46 -5.42
#